data_2ad1c991b4388a1561372491cdc79d79
#
_entry.id   2ad1c991b4388a1561372491cdc79d79
#
_cell.length_a   1.000
_cell.length_b   1.000
_cell.length_c   1.000
_cell.angle_alpha   90.00
_cell.angle_beta   90.00
_cell.angle_gamma   90.00
#
_symmetry.space_group_name_H-M   'P 1'
#
loop_
_entity.id
_entity.type
_entity.pdbx_description
1 polymer ?
#
loop_
_entity_poly.entity_id
_entity_poly.type
_entity_poly.pdbx_seq_one_letter_code
_entity_poly.pdbx_strand_id
1 'polypeptide(L)'
;MKQRRKNILLGAGLVLVMLLSIVAYSRYTQRQIHHESTQNLLSTYGQVSKTFTMFVQRNWNILEIWSDDLAQLAEETNTEVKWRRYVNEKANWQYSEVALFNADDQFWTVSGRRGDAPHMQSALEEVYTMDGPIVTSYISSKGVRKVMFAQQIEPVTMDSVTYTSMAICYDNSVLENMLGGLAYEGQSDCYIVRSNGNIVLSTEPKSEIPEQMTNLFDYLEANVKADQPYFDEMRKNLPLQYKGSVSYTFNRKRYYMVYQPVGVKDWAIIGIVPTNVMDAGMRQVQMFTIALLVVLSLMILGGIGKIFYDKEKTRKEKAEAERIELQRRKELTEQMFHGMARIVDRFVVCDLENDRYEYHERRRKELYPTEGSYLDLLSWLSRQYVILTDGENTKLVQMLAPENLRAKLKEEKDSIKFEYATRDRKSFLMMTVVPVGWQNGRLTQIIMISQDMSGQHILQELANTDGLTGLLNKRYFDAVTRALVHQEQAFVLFY
;
A
#
# COMPACT_ATOMS: atom_id res chain seq x y z
N MET A 1 -45.81 3.59 -46.13
CA MET A 1 -44.82 4.64 -45.76
C MET A 1 -44.83 5.04 -44.29
N LYS A 2 -45.98 5.29 -43.68
CA LYS A 2 -46.07 5.69 -42.23
C LYS A 2 -45.40 4.66 -41.29
N GLN A 3 -45.61 3.37 -41.49
CA GLN A 3 -45.03 2.29 -40.69
C GLN A 3 -43.50 2.24 -40.82
N ARG A 4 -42.96 2.46 -42.03
CA ARG A 4 -41.53 2.48 -42.31
C ARG A 4 -40.83 3.68 -41.63
N ARG A 5 -41.46 4.88 -41.64
CA ARG A 5 -40.98 6.06 -40.92
C ARG A 5 -41.04 5.87 -39.40
N LYS A 6 -42.09 5.23 -38.88
CA LYS A 6 -42.21 4.93 -37.44
C LYS A 6 -41.14 3.94 -36.99
N ASN A 7 -40.81 2.95 -37.80
CA ASN A 7 -39.76 1.96 -37.52
C ASN A 7 -38.34 2.57 -37.59
N ILE A 8 -38.10 3.51 -38.53
CA ILE A 8 -36.83 4.24 -38.65
C ILE A 8 -36.67 5.18 -37.45
N LEU A 9 -37.72 5.90 -37.02
CA LEU A 9 -37.71 6.73 -35.83
C LEU A 9 -37.48 5.93 -34.56
N LEU A 10 -38.08 4.75 -34.41
CA LEU A 10 -37.88 3.81 -33.33
C LEU A 10 -36.42 3.30 -33.29
N GLY A 11 -35.86 2.95 -34.46
CA GLY A 11 -34.46 2.52 -34.60
C GLY A 11 -33.46 3.64 -34.22
N ALA A 12 -33.71 4.85 -34.73
CA ALA A 12 -32.88 6.02 -34.40
C ALA A 12 -32.97 6.39 -32.91
N GLY A 13 -34.17 6.29 -32.32
CA GLY A 13 -34.36 6.48 -30.87
C GLY A 13 -33.59 5.45 -30.03
N LEU A 14 -33.58 4.21 -30.48
CA LEU A 14 -32.87 3.13 -29.81
C LEU A 14 -31.32 3.30 -29.86
N VAL A 15 -30.80 3.73 -31.02
CA VAL A 15 -29.40 4.09 -31.21
C VAL A 15 -29.01 5.23 -30.29
N LEU A 16 -29.85 6.27 -30.19
CA LEU A 16 -29.61 7.42 -29.33
C LEU A 16 -29.57 7.00 -27.84
N VAL A 17 -30.50 6.15 -27.38
CA VAL A 17 -30.52 5.62 -26.02
C VAL A 17 -29.30 4.77 -25.73
N MET A 18 -28.85 3.93 -26.64
CA MET A 18 -27.64 3.12 -26.51
C MET A 18 -26.37 4.01 -26.37
N LEU A 19 -26.24 5.02 -27.23
CA LEU A 19 -25.13 5.97 -27.16
C LEU A 19 -25.13 6.72 -25.84
N LEU A 20 -26.28 7.19 -25.38
CA LEU A 20 -26.41 7.85 -24.09
C LEU A 20 -26.06 6.91 -22.92
N SER A 21 -26.47 5.66 -22.99
CA SER A 21 -26.14 4.64 -21.97
C SER A 21 -24.64 4.34 -21.92
N ILE A 22 -23.98 4.22 -23.09
CA ILE A 22 -22.52 4.02 -23.18
C ILE A 22 -21.78 5.22 -22.61
N VAL A 23 -22.20 6.43 -22.92
CA VAL A 23 -21.60 7.66 -22.40
C VAL A 23 -21.82 7.78 -20.89
N ALA A 24 -23.03 7.49 -20.41
CA ALA A 24 -23.35 7.51 -18.99
C ALA A 24 -22.54 6.46 -18.22
N TYR A 25 -22.46 5.24 -18.73
CA TYR A 25 -21.64 4.17 -18.16
C TYR A 25 -20.15 4.53 -18.15
N SER A 26 -19.62 5.04 -19.25
CA SER A 26 -18.23 5.49 -19.33
C SER A 26 -17.92 6.57 -18.30
N ARG A 27 -18.81 7.57 -18.12
CA ARG A 27 -18.65 8.60 -17.10
C ARG A 27 -18.76 8.05 -15.68
N TYR A 28 -19.70 7.16 -15.45
CA TYR A 28 -19.86 6.49 -14.14
C TYR A 28 -18.62 5.68 -13.78
N THR A 29 -18.16 4.82 -14.69
CA THR A 29 -16.98 3.97 -14.49
C THR A 29 -15.72 4.83 -14.29
N GLN A 30 -15.57 5.92 -15.02
CA GLN A 30 -14.43 6.82 -14.89
C GLN A 30 -14.40 7.50 -13.51
N ARG A 31 -15.57 7.87 -12.97
CA ARG A 31 -15.67 8.41 -11.59
C ARG A 31 -15.33 7.35 -10.54
N GLN A 32 -15.81 6.13 -10.75
CA GLN A 32 -15.55 5.00 -9.86
C GLN A 32 -14.06 4.63 -9.84
N ILE A 33 -13.43 4.54 -11.02
CA ILE A 33 -11.98 4.31 -11.15
C ILE A 33 -11.21 5.39 -10.41
N HIS A 34 -11.56 6.66 -10.60
CA HIS A 34 -10.89 7.76 -9.92
C HIS A 34 -11.03 7.65 -8.39
N HIS A 35 -12.20 7.33 -7.89
CA HIS A 35 -12.45 7.19 -6.45
C HIS A 35 -11.67 6.01 -5.86
N GLU A 36 -11.76 4.83 -6.47
CA GLU A 36 -11.04 3.62 -6.02
C GLU A 36 -9.52 3.80 -6.12
N SER A 37 -9.01 4.37 -7.22
CA SER A 37 -7.59 4.67 -7.38
C SER A 37 -7.09 5.59 -6.27
N THR A 38 -7.85 6.64 -5.94
CA THR A 38 -7.51 7.57 -4.88
C THR A 38 -7.51 6.89 -3.50
N GLN A 39 -8.51 6.07 -3.20
CA GLN A 39 -8.59 5.34 -1.93
C GLN A 39 -7.46 4.31 -1.79
N ASN A 40 -7.17 3.58 -2.85
CA ASN A 40 -6.05 2.64 -2.88
C ASN A 40 -4.71 3.36 -2.68
N LEU A 41 -4.54 4.52 -3.31
CA LEU A 41 -3.36 5.35 -3.16
C LEU A 41 -3.20 5.82 -1.71
N LEU A 42 -4.27 6.36 -1.10
CA LEU A 42 -4.28 6.76 0.31
C LEU A 42 -3.98 5.60 1.25
N SER A 43 -4.52 4.41 0.97
CA SER A 43 -4.25 3.21 1.75
C SER A 43 -2.79 2.76 1.64
N THR A 44 -2.25 2.74 0.41
CA THR A 44 -0.86 2.36 0.14
C THR A 44 0.11 3.31 0.86
N TYR A 45 -0.07 4.62 0.68
CA TYR A 45 0.79 5.60 1.36
C TYR A 45 0.56 5.65 2.88
N GLY A 46 -0.63 5.24 3.35
CA GLY A 46 -0.87 5.00 4.76
C GLY A 46 0.00 3.88 5.34
N GLN A 47 0.19 2.81 4.58
CA GLN A 47 1.11 1.73 4.96
C GLN A 47 2.58 2.18 4.91
N VAL A 48 2.97 2.92 3.87
CA VAL A 48 4.31 3.49 3.75
C VAL A 48 4.60 4.44 4.93
N SER A 49 3.66 5.33 5.27
CA SER A 49 3.76 6.22 6.43
C SER A 49 3.97 5.45 7.72
N LYS A 50 3.17 4.41 7.97
CA LYS A 50 3.30 3.57 9.16
C LYS A 50 4.65 2.84 9.22
N THR A 51 5.12 2.29 8.09
CA THR A 51 6.43 1.64 8.00
C THR A 51 7.56 2.62 8.32
N PHE A 52 7.48 3.82 7.77
CA PHE A 52 8.46 4.87 8.06
C PHE A 52 8.42 5.30 9.53
N THR A 53 7.24 5.49 10.12
CA THR A 53 7.10 5.80 11.54
C THR A 53 7.75 4.73 12.43
N MET A 54 7.51 3.45 12.12
CA MET A 54 8.14 2.34 12.84
C MET A 54 9.67 2.35 12.69
N PHE A 55 10.17 2.69 11.50
CA PHE A 55 11.59 2.82 11.25
C PHE A 55 12.21 3.97 12.08
N VAL A 56 11.55 5.12 12.15
CA VAL A 56 11.97 6.25 12.97
C VAL A 56 12.05 5.85 14.46
N GLN A 57 10.97 5.25 14.97
CA GLN A 57 10.90 4.82 16.36
C GLN A 57 11.97 3.78 16.72
N ARG A 58 12.23 2.85 15.81
CA ARG A 58 13.32 1.87 15.99
C ARG A 58 14.67 2.56 16.14
N ASN A 59 14.96 3.55 15.29
CA ASN A 59 16.23 4.26 15.35
C ASN A 59 16.36 5.10 16.65
N TRP A 60 15.28 5.69 17.12
CA TRP A 60 15.28 6.38 18.40
C TRP A 60 15.56 5.43 19.57
N ASN A 61 14.94 4.26 19.59
CA ASN A 61 15.22 3.26 20.62
C ASN A 61 16.68 2.76 20.56
N ILE A 62 17.26 2.63 19.37
CA ILE A 62 18.67 2.26 19.20
C ILE A 62 19.58 3.37 19.79
N LEU A 63 19.28 4.62 19.50
CA LEU A 63 20.03 5.77 20.02
C LEU A 63 19.97 5.82 21.55
N GLU A 64 18.80 5.61 22.13
CA GLU A 64 18.60 5.57 23.58
C GLU A 64 19.48 4.49 24.22
N ILE A 65 19.40 3.24 23.74
CA ILE A 65 20.22 2.14 24.22
C ILE A 65 21.71 2.43 24.06
N TRP A 66 22.12 2.94 22.92
CA TRP A 66 23.52 3.24 22.65
C TRP A 66 24.06 4.43 23.46
N SER A 67 23.18 5.38 23.78
CA SER A 67 23.51 6.48 24.67
C SER A 67 23.88 5.97 26.06
N ASP A 68 23.05 5.08 26.62
CA ASP A 68 23.26 4.49 27.94
C ASP A 68 24.53 3.62 27.97
N ASP A 69 24.73 2.80 26.93
CA ASP A 69 25.90 1.96 26.79
C ASP A 69 27.19 2.79 26.64
N LEU A 70 27.13 3.90 25.90
CA LEU A 70 28.25 4.82 25.75
C LEU A 70 28.60 5.51 27.09
N ALA A 71 27.59 5.95 27.84
CA ALA A 71 27.78 6.56 29.16
C ALA A 71 28.51 5.60 30.12
N GLN A 72 28.12 4.31 30.12
CA GLN A 72 28.82 3.28 30.90
C GLN A 72 30.28 3.07 30.43
N LEU A 73 30.51 3.03 29.11
CA LEU A 73 31.86 2.88 28.56
C LEU A 73 32.73 4.10 28.80
N ALA A 74 32.15 5.29 28.99
CA ALA A 74 32.86 6.53 29.21
C ALA A 74 33.57 6.56 30.59
N GLU A 75 33.09 5.77 31.56
CA GLU A 75 33.75 5.61 32.86
C GLU A 75 35.05 4.76 32.79
N GLU A 76 35.27 4.09 31.65
CA GLU A 76 36.38 3.18 31.49
C GLU A 76 37.54 3.81 30.69
N THR A 77 38.72 3.19 30.75
CA THR A 77 39.87 3.60 29.92
C THR A 77 39.68 3.13 28.47
N ASN A 78 40.18 3.95 27.48
CA ASN A 78 40.10 3.67 26.05
C ASN A 78 38.66 3.65 25.51
N THR A 79 37.81 4.55 25.93
CA THR A 79 36.39 4.72 25.55
C THR A 79 36.20 4.68 24.04
N GLU A 80 37.00 5.41 23.27
CA GLU A 80 36.93 5.45 21.81
C GLU A 80 37.07 4.06 21.19
N VAL A 81 38.09 3.31 21.55
CA VAL A 81 38.34 1.97 20.96
C VAL A 81 37.24 1.01 21.33
N LYS A 82 36.76 1.07 22.56
CA LYS A 82 35.66 0.21 23.04
C LYS A 82 34.37 0.55 22.38
N TRP A 83 34.05 1.85 22.29
CA TRP A 83 32.85 2.32 21.61
C TRP A 83 32.83 1.95 20.11
N ARG A 84 33.96 2.16 19.42
CA ARG A 84 34.09 1.74 18.01
C ARG A 84 33.86 0.25 17.83
N ARG A 85 34.43 -0.58 18.70
CA ARG A 85 34.22 -2.02 18.69
C ARG A 85 32.75 -2.36 18.94
N TYR A 86 32.17 -1.78 19.97
CA TYR A 86 30.77 -2.00 20.34
C TYR A 86 29.83 -1.68 19.18
N VAL A 87 29.93 -0.52 18.57
CA VAL A 87 29.08 -0.13 17.45
C VAL A 87 29.31 -1.05 16.26
N ASN A 88 30.55 -1.38 15.90
CA ASN A 88 30.84 -2.30 14.80
C ASN A 88 30.29 -3.71 15.01
N GLU A 89 30.22 -4.18 16.24
CA GLU A 89 29.63 -5.48 16.59
C GLU A 89 28.09 -5.45 16.57
N LYS A 90 27.50 -4.31 16.91
CA LYS A 90 26.05 -4.13 17.05
C LYS A 90 25.40 -3.48 15.83
N ALA A 91 26.18 -2.73 15.03
CA ALA A 91 25.65 -1.97 13.91
C ALA A 91 25.12 -2.89 12.80
N ASN A 92 23.94 -2.58 12.35
CA ASN A 92 23.42 -3.12 11.09
C ASN A 92 24.11 -2.36 9.94
N TRP A 93 24.68 -3.05 8.96
CA TRP A 93 25.44 -2.49 7.82
C TRP A 93 24.66 -1.50 6.94
N GLN A 94 23.40 -1.21 7.28
CA GLN A 94 22.57 -0.23 6.57
C GLN A 94 22.89 1.23 6.93
N TYR A 95 23.59 1.48 8.05
CA TYR A 95 23.97 2.85 8.43
C TYR A 95 25.09 3.36 7.51
N SER A 96 24.98 4.61 7.06
CA SER A 96 26.08 5.23 6.37
C SER A 96 27.17 5.73 7.33
N GLU A 97 26.74 6.14 8.55
CA GLU A 97 27.65 6.64 9.58
C GLU A 97 26.97 6.63 10.95
N VAL A 98 27.76 6.42 11.99
CA VAL A 98 27.40 6.70 13.38
C VAL A 98 28.39 7.74 13.91
N ALA A 99 27.90 8.82 14.44
CA ALA A 99 28.71 9.97 14.82
C ALA A 99 28.33 10.54 16.20
N LEU A 100 29.32 11.16 16.83
CA LEU A 100 29.15 12.00 17.99
C LEU A 100 29.44 13.45 17.61
N PHE A 101 28.74 14.40 18.20
CA PHE A 101 28.85 15.82 17.92
C PHE A 101 28.87 16.62 19.22
N ASN A 102 29.39 17.83 19.12
CA ASN A 102 29.28 18.83 20.17
C ASN A 102 28.69 20.14 19.64
N ALA A 103 28.45 21.10 20.53
CA ALA A 103 27.87 22.40 20.21
C ALA A 103 28.77 23.29 19.32
N ASP A 104 30.08 22.95 19.22
CA ASP A 104 31.06 23.66 18.39
C ASP A 104 31.17 23.05 16.97
N ASP A 105 30.17 22.29 16.55
CA ASP A 105 30.10 21.57 15.25
C ASP A 105 31.24 20.54 15.03
N GLN A 106 31.97 20.19 16.06
CA GLN A 106 33.00 19.16 15.97
C GLN A 106 32.36 17.78 15.99
N PHE A 107 32.87 16.89 15.17
CA PHE A 107 32.36 15.53 15.07
C PHE A 107 33.44 14.47 15.21
N TRP A 108 33.04 13.34 15.70
CA TRP A 108 33.76 12.07 15.68
C TRP A 108 32.85 10.98 15.08
N THR A 109 33.40 10.12 14.25
CA THR A 109 32.64 9.01 13.66
C THR A 109 33.26 7.66 13.97
N VAL A 110 32.43 6.62 13.99
CA VAL A 110 32.89 5.24 14.19
C VAL A 110 33.87 4.79 13.10
N SER A 111 33.80 5.36 11.90
CA SER A 111 34.79 5.14 10.83
C SER A 111 36.15 5.81 11.10
N GLY A 112 36.25 6.60 12.16
CA GLY A 112 37.50 7.28 12.57
C GLY A 112 37.69 8.64 11.96
N ARG A 113 36.69 9.24 11.31
CA ARG A 113 36.75 10.62 10.82
C ARG A 113 36.48 11.58 11.96
N ARG A 114 37.20 12.70 11.95
CA ARG A 114 37.05 13.80 12.90
C ARG A 114 37.18 15.14 12.18
N GLY A 115 36.63 16.19 12.72
CA GLY A 115 36.73 17.54 12.20
C GLY A 115 35.50 18.38 12.50
N ASP A 116 35.33 19.43 11.71
CA ASP A 116 34.18 20.31 11.78
C ASP A 116 33.18 19.95 10.68
N ALA A 117 31.88 20.09 10.98
CA ALA A 117 30.79 19.73 10.08
C ALA A 117 29.90 20.95 9.73
N PRO A 118 30.43 22.00 9.10
CA PRO A 118 29.66 23.23 8.81
C PRO A 118 28.45 22.99 7.91
N HIS A 119 28.49 21.96 7.08
CA HIS A 119 27.36 21.56 6.22
C HIS A 119 26.21 20.91 6.99
N MET A 120 26.39 20.60 8.25
CA MET A 120 25.36 20.00 9.12
C MET A 120 24.81 20.99 10.13
N GLN A 121 25.30 22.24 10.18
CA GLN A 121 25.00 23.22 11.20
C GLN A 121 23.51 23.36 11.47
N SER A 122 22.67 23.54 10.44
CA SER A 122 21.22 23.66 10.61
C SER A 122 20.57 22.40 11.18
N ALA A 123 21.11 21.22 10.88
CA ALA A 123 20.62 19.97 11.43
C ALA A 123 21.05 19.79 12.87
N LEU A 124 22.27 20.23 13.24
CA LEU A 124 22.79 20.18 14.61
C LEU A 124 22.10 21.22 15.52
N GLU A 125 21.83 22.43 15.02
CA GLU A 125 21.01 23.43 15.75
C GLU A 125 19.65 22.82 16.18
N GLU A 126 19.03 22.01 15.33
CA GLU A 126 17.79 21.32 15.67
C GLU A 126 17.98 20.31 16.82
N VAL A 127 19.12 19.59 16.87
CA VAL A 127 19.46 18.66 17.96
C VAL A 127 19.57 19.36 19.31
N TYR A 128 20.19 20.56 19.33
CA TYR A 128 20.45 21.31 20.55
C TYR A 128 19.28 22.18 21.01
N THR A 129 18.32 22.47 20.12
CA THR A 129 17.15 23.30 20.46
C THR A 129 15.93 22.50 20.87
N MET A 130 15.88 21.21 20.53
CA MET A 130 14.74 20.35 20.84
C MET A 130 15.03 19.40 21.98
N ASP A 131 14.05 19.20 22.88
CA ASP A 131 14.11 18.14 23.89
C ASP A 131 13.80 16.78 23.25
N GLY A 132 14.70 15.80 23.48
CA GLY A 132 14.54 14.42 23.06
C GLY A 132 15.10 14.09 21.67
N PRO A 133 14.85 12.86 21.20
CA PRO A 133 15.40 12.39 19.94
C PRO A 133 14.76 13.08 18.76
N ILE A 134 15.57 13.41 17.76
CA ILE A 134 15.14 14.07 16.54
C ILE A 134 15.43 13.22 15.31
N VAL A 135 14.74 13.54 14.24
CA VAL A 135 15.08 13.12 12.88
C VAL A 135 15.09 14.34 11.99
N THR A 136 16.14 14.48 11.19
CA THR A 136 16.32 15.62 10.27
C THR A 136 17.08 15.17 9.03
N SER A 137 17.23 16.04 8.05
CA SER A 137 18.04 15.77 6.85
C SER A 137 19.03 16.89 6.60
N TYR A 138 20.16 16.53 5.99
CA TYR A 138 21.18 17.47 5.57
C TYR A 138 21.79 17.03 4.25
N ILE A 139 22.48 17.96 3.59
CA ILE A 139 23.26 17.66 2.37
C ILE A 139 24.71 17.51 2.78
N SER A 140 25.28 16.33 2.53
CA SER A 140 26.68 16.05 2.84
C SER A 140 27.63 16.91 2.00
N SER A 141 28.90 16.98 2.41
CA SER A 141 29.97 17.68 1.63
C SER A 141 30.14 17.16 0.19
N LYS A 142 29.61 15.97 -0.10
CA LYS A 142 29.60 15.37 -1.44
C LYS A 142 28.34 15.70 -2.24
N GLY A 143 27.43 16.54 -1.72
CA GLY A 143 26.15 16.87 -2.37
C GLY A 143 25.08 15.79 -2.22
N VAL A 144 25.30 14.74 -1.44
CA VAL A 144 24.34 13.66 -1.23
C VAL A 144 23.45 13.99 -0.04
N ARG A 145 22.14 13.88 -0.22
CA ARG A 145 21.16 14.03 0.87
C ARG A 145 21.25 12.83 1.81
N LYS A 146 21.28 13.11 3.12
CA LYS A 146 21.31 12.11 4.18
C LYS A 146 20.21 12.41 5.19
N VAL A 147 19.73 11.36 5.84
CA VAL A 147 18.80 11.46 6.97
C VAL A 147 19.56 11.10 8.24
N MET A 148 19.42 11.92 9.25
CA MET A 148 20.08 11.81 10.54
C MET A 148 19.05 11.63 11.65
N PHE A 149 19.20 10.58 12.40
CA PHE A 149 18.53 10.36 13.68
C PHE A 149 19.51 10.75 14.77
N ALA A 150 19.16 11.67 15.61
CA ALA A 150 20.08 12.20 16.61
C ALA A 150 19.38 12.49 17.93
N GLN A 151 20.13 12.45 19.01
CA GLN A 151 19.69 12.90 20.34
C GLN A 151 20.86 13.48 21.12
N GLN A 152 20.55 14.31 22.12
CA GLN A 152 21.50 14.70 23.13
C GLN A 152 21.83 13.50 24.00
N ILE A 153 23.09 13.43 24.45
CA ILE A 153 23.60 12.38 25.32
C ILE A 153 24.28 13.02 26.53
N GLU A 154 24.52 12.24 27.56
CA GLU A 154 25.43 12.65 28.65
C GLU A 154 26.80 12.98 28.05
N PRO A 155 27.46 14.07 28.51
CA PRO A 155 28.73 14.49 27.95
C PRO A 155 29.81 13.40 28.06
N VAL A 156 30.34 12.98 26.92
CA VAL A 156 31.40 11.97 26.83
C VAL A 156 32.64 12.59 26.23
N THR A 157 33.76 12.48 26.95
CA THR A 157 35.05 13.00 26.50
C THR A 157 35.89 11.91 25.84
N MET A 158 36.30 12.17 24.58
CA MET A 158 37.24 11.34 23.84
C MET A 158 38.35 12.21 23.28
N ASP A 159 39.60 11.85 23.53
CA ASP A 159 40.80 12.60 23.08
C ASP A 159 40.70 14.12 23.33
N SER A 160 40.29 14.51 24.52
CA SER A 160 40.18 15.91 24.99
C SER A 160 39.04 16.70 24.29
N VAL A 161 38.18 16.07 23.51
CA VAL A 161 36.97 16.68 22.96
C VAL A 161 35.75 16.05 23.65
N THR A 162 34.85 16.92 24.14
CA THR A 162 33.63 16.49 24.79
C THR A 162 32.48 16.54 23.77
N TYR A 163 31.79 15.41 23.60
CA TYR A 163 30.64 15.24 22.73
C TYR A 163 29.37 15.19 23.55
N THR A 164 28.33 15.83 23.08
CA THR A 164 27.05 16.02 23.78
C THR A 164 25.85 15.52 22.98
N SER A 165 26.08 15.02 21.80
CA SER A 165 25.02 14.40 20.98
C SER A 165 25.54 13.22 20.19
N MET A 166 24.63 12.27 19.93
CA MET A 166 24.87 11.08 19.11
C MET A 166 23.91 11.06 17.93
N ALA A 167 24.42 10.61 16.78
CA ALA A 167 23.60 10.47 15.56
C ALA A 167 23.89 9.17 14.80
N ILE A 168 22.83 8.63 14.20
CA ILE A 168 22.88 7.58 13.19
C ILE A 168 22.43 8.20 11.87
N CYS A 169 23.28 8.09 10.84
CA CYS A 169 23.01 8.65 9.52
C CYS A 169 22.75 7.55 8.51
N TYR A 170 21.81 7.81 7.62
CA TYR A 170 21.48 6.96 6.49
C TYR A 170 21.65 7.74 5.18
N ASP A 171 22.15 7.07 4.15
CA ASP A 171 22.11 7.61 2.79
C ASP A 171 20.67 7.57 2.29
N ASN A 172 20.28 8.55 1.49
CA ASN A 172 18.96 8.64 0.90
C ASN A 172 18.55 7.34 0.19
N SER A 173 19.48 6.69 -0.51
CA SER A 173 19.26 5.43 -1.25
C SER A 173 18.77 4.28 -0.38
N VAL A 174 19.16 4.21 0.89
CA VAL A 174 18.69 3.16 1.81
C VAL A 174 17.20 3.36 2.13
N LEU A 175 16.82 4.59 2.39
CA LEU A 175 15.44 4.97 2.71
C LEU A 175 14.56 4.98 1.45
N GLU A 176 15.14 5.35 0.31
CA GLU A 176 14.52 5.29 -0.99
C GLU A 176 14.05 3.88 -1.35
N ASN A 177 14.90 2.88 -1.14
CA ASN A 177 14.52 1.48 -1.33
C ASN A 177 13.37 1.05 -0.42
N MET A 178 13.34 1.57 0.81
CA MET A 178 12.26 1.31 1.76
C MET A 178 10.94 1.97 1.34
N LEU A 179 10.99 3.21 0.82
CA LEU A 179 9.81 3.97 0.42
C LEU A 179 9.35 3.62 -1.00
N GLY A 180 10.28 3.53 -1.94
CA GLY A 180 9.99 3.31 -3.37
C GLY A 180 9.55 1.89 -3.70
N GLY A 181 10.11 0.88 -3.03
CA GLY A 181 9.74 -0.52 -3.26
C GLY A 181 8.34 -0.90 -2.79
N LEU A 182 7.72 -0.07 -1.94
CA LEU A 182 6.39 -0.33 -1.36
C LEU A 182 5.22 0.23 -2.20
N ALA A 183 5.49 1.18 -3.11
CA ALA A 183 4.45 1.87 -3.85
C ALA A 183 4.62 1.70 -5.37
N TYR A 184 3.63 1.06 -6.00
CA TYR A 184 3.50 0.96 -7.46
C TYR A 184 4.77 0.49 -8.20
N GLU A 185 5.47 -0.51 -7.64
CA GLU A 185 6.65 -1.12 -8.26
C GLU A 185 7.73 -0.08 -8.64
N GLY A 186 7.85 0.99 -7.86
CA GLY A 186 8.80 2.07 -8.10
C GLY A 186 8.41 3.04 -9.23
N GLN A 187 7.16 3.03 -9.69
CA GLN A 187 6.66 3.97 -10.72
C GLN A 187 5.99 5.22 -10.13
N SER A 188 6.20 5.45 -8.86
CA SER A 188 5.69 6.62 -8.13
C SER A 188 6.83 7.40 -7.49
N ASP A 189 6.64 8.70 -7.36
CA ASP A 189 7.52 9.52 -6.53
C ASP A 189 6.99 9.57 -5.12
N CYS A 190 7.88 9.44 -4.15
CA CYS A 190 7.57 9.56 -2.75
C CYS A 190 8.47 10.63 -2.11
N TYR A 191 7.84 11.60 -1.48
CA TYR A 191 8.51 12.66 -0.75
C TYR A 191 8.08 12.62 0.71
N ILE A 192 9.05 12.79 1.62
CA ILE A 192 8.75 13.18 2.98
C ILE A 192 9.10 14.65 3.08
N VAL A 193 8.12 15.46 3.46
CA VAL A 193 8.24 16.91 3.54
C VAL A 193 7.85 17.42 4.92
N ARG A 194 8.39 18.56 5.32
CA ARG A 194 7.88 19.34 6.45
C ARG A 194 6.58 20.04 6.06
N SER A 195 5.81 20.52 7.03
CA SER A 195 4.55 21.25 6.80
C SER A 195 4.72 22.49 5.90
N ASN A 196 5.91 23.08 5.85
CA ASN A 196 6.27 24.18 4.95
C ASN A 196 6.68 23.76 3.53
N GLY A 197 6.66 22.46 3.22
CA GLY A 197 7.02 21.93 1.90
C GLY A 197 8.50 21.61 1.70
N ASN A 198 9.37 21.88 2.68
CA ASN A 198 10.78 21.53 2.59
C ASN A 198 10.96 20.01 2.56
N ILE A 199 11.72 19.53 1.59
CA ILE A 199 11.94 18.10 1.37
C ILE A 199 12.97 17.59 2.39
N VAL A 200 12.55 16.62 3.18
CA VAL A 200 13.42 15.86 4.09
C VAL A 200 14.03 14.67 3.37
N LEU A 201 13.23 13.95 2.59
CA LEU A 201 13.60 12.73 1.89
C LEU A 201 12.79 12.62 0.60
N SER A 202 13.39 12.06 -0.43
CA SER A 202 12.71 11.77 -1.69
C SER A 202 13.20 10.46 -2.28
N THR A 203 12.34 9.73 -2.95
CA THR A 203 12.76 8.67 -3.87
C THR A 203 13.34 9.31 -5.14
N GLU A 204 14.08 8.53 -5.93
CA GLU A 204 14.52 8.98 -7.26
C GLU A 204 13.29 9.37 -8.10
N PRO A 205 13.19 10.64 -8.57
CA PRO A 205 11.99 11.09 -9.24
C PRO A 205 11.74 10.31 -10.54
N LYS A 206 10.54 9.80 -10.71
CA LYS A 206 10.03 9.22 -11.96
C LYS A 206 9.11 10.19 -12.69
N SER A 207 8.63 11.21 -11.98
CA SER A 207 7.95 12.37 -12.58
C SER A 207 8.98 13.37 -13.14
N GLU A 208 8.48 14.38 -13.85
CA GLU A 208 9.33 15.44 -14.41
C GLU A 208 9.79 16.48 -13.35
N ILE A 209 9.71 16.10 -12.06
CA ILE A 209 10.13 16.96 -10.94
C ILE A 209 11.65 16.86 -10.78
N PRO A 210 12.39 17.98 -10.72
CA PRO A 210 13.85 17.94 -10.59
C PRO A 210 14.32 17.34 -9.26
N GLU A 211 15.33 16.48 -9.31
CA GLU A 211 15.92 15.85 -8.12
C GLU A 211 16.53 16.85 -7.13
N GLN A 212 17.07 17.96 -7.62
CA GLN A 212 17.74 18.98 -6.79
C GLN A 212 16.79 19.95 -6.09
N MET A 213 15.48 19.74 -6.20
CA MET A 213 14.48 20.59 -5.56
C MET A 213 14.57 20.50 -4.03
N THR A 214 14.49 21.65 -3.38
CA THR A 214 14.53 21.76 -1.90
C THR A 214 13.15 21.90 -1.28
N ASN A 215 12.22 22.56 -1.99
CA ASN A 215 10.84 22.78 -1.53
C ASN A 215 9.83 22.35 -2.60
N LEU A 216 9.01 21.35 -2.27
CA LEU A 216 8.01 20.80 -3.18
C LEU A 216 6.87 21.78 -3.46
N PHE A 217 6.46 22.57 -2.47
CA PHE A 217 5.33 23.48 -2.61
C PHE A 217 5.67 24.65 -3.52
N ASP A 218 6.86 25.21 -3.36
CA ASP A 218 7.33 26.32 -4.22
C ASP A 218 7.43 25.86 -5.68
N TYR A 219 7.89 24.64 -5.90
CA TYR A 219 7.94 24.06 -7.24
C TYR A 219 6.54 23.88 -7.85
N LEU A 220 5.61 23.30 -7.10
CA LEU A 220 4.25 23.07 -7.57
C LEU A 220 3.53 24.41 -7.84
N GLU A 221 3.70 25.40 -6.98
CA GLU A 221 3.13 26.74 -7.17
C GLU A 221 3.65 27.42 -8.43
N ALA A 222 4.93 27.30 -8.69
CA ALA A 222 5.56 27.89 -9.87
C ALA A 222 5.09 27.22 -11.19
N ASN A 223 4.83 25.91 -11.16
CA ASN A 223 4.67 25.11 -12.37
C ASN A 223 3.24 24.61 -12.62
N VAL A 224 2.35 24.60 -11.62
CA VAL A 224 0.99 24.00 -11.71
C VAL A 224 -0.08 25.03 -11.36
N LYS A 225 -0.11 26.17 -12.07
CA LYS A 225 -1.00 27.30 -11.76
C LYS A 225 -2.50 27.00 -11.88
N ALA A 226 -2.90 26.12 -12.79
CA ALA A 226 -4.31 25.82 -13.04
C ALA A 226 -5.01 25.11 -11.86
N ASP A 227 -4.25 24.35 -11.07
CA ASP A 227 -4.77 23.53 -9.98
C ASP A 227 -4.42 24.11 -8.59
N GLN A 228 -4.02 25.40 -8.54
CA GLN A 228 -3.60 26.11 -7.32
C GLN A 228 -4.56 25.96 -6.12
N PRO A 229 -5.90 26.08 -6.27
CA PRO A 229 -6.81 25.98 -5.13
C PRO A 229 -6.71 24.64 -4.37
N TYR A 230 -6.36 23.55 -5.05
CA TYR A 230 -6.19 22.23 -4.43
C TYR A 230 -4.88 22.14 -3.62
N PHE A 231 -3.83 22.82 -4.08
CA PHE A 231 -2.59 22.91 -3.32
C PHE A 231 -2.73 23.81 -2.09
N ASP A 232 -3.54 24.87 -2.17
CA ASP A 232 -3.85 25.72 -1.03
C ASP A 232 -4.60 24.96 0.06
N GLU A 233 -5.51 24.05 -0.33
CA GLU A 233 -6.20 23.17 0.60
C GLU A 233 -5.22 22.19 1.26
N MET A 234 -4.33 21.59 0.49
CA MET A 234 -3.28 20.71 1.02
C MET A 234 -2.39 21.45 2.04
N ARG A 235 -1.93 22.67 1.72
CA ARG A 235 -1.12 23.50 2.62
C ARG A 235 -1.83 23.81 3.95
N LYS A 236 -3.15 23.97 3.94
CA LYS A 236 -3.96 24.16 5.15
C LYS A 236 -4.12 22.88 5.95
N ASN A 237 -4.24 21.74 5.27
CA ASN A 237 -4.53 20.45 5.88
C ASN A 237 -3.29 19.81 6.53
N LEU A 238 -2.10 20.00 5.94
CA LEU A 238 -0.88 19.37 6.43
C LEU A 238 -0.48 19.77 7.87
N PRO A 239 -0.48 21.05 8.25
CA PRO A 239 -0.21 21.45 9.64
C PRO A 239 -1.25 20.92 10.62
N LEU A 240 -2.49 20.68 10.16
CA LEU A 240 -3.59 20.12 10.96
C LEU A 240 -3.55 18.58 11.03
N GLN A 241 -2.54 17.97 10.44
CA GLN A 241 -2.37 16.51 10.41
C GLN A 241 -3.52 15.78 9.68
N TYR A 242 -4.14 16.43 8.70
CA TYR A 242 -5.16 15.82 7.85
C TYR A 242 -4.50 15.15 6.63
N LYS A 243 -5.07 14.02 6.22
CA LYS A 243 -4.72 13.34 4.98
C LYS A 243 -5.67 13.74 3.86
N GLY A 244 -5.19 13.69 2.64
CA GLY A 244 -6.00 14.01 1.48
C GLY A 244 -5.35 13.62 0.17
N SER A 245 -6.04 13.95 -0.91
CA SER A 245 -5.58 13.70 -2.27
C SER A 245 -5.91 14.85 -3.18
N VAL A 246 -5.04 15.08 -4.15
CA VAL A 246 -5.18 16.10 -5.19
C VAL A 246 -4.91 15.44 -6.54
N SER A 247 -5.65 15.80 -7.57
CA SER A 247 -5.28 15.46 -8.95
C SER A 247 -4.93 16.73 -9.71
N TYR A 248 -3.80 16.73 -10.41
CA TYR A 248 -3.33 17.89 -11.16
C TYR A 248 -2.76 17.50 -12.51
N THR A 249 -2.61 18.49 -13.38
CA THR A 249 -2.05 18.31 -14.71
C THR A 249 -0.74 19.09 -14.83
N PHE A 250 0.31 18.40 -15.21
CA PHE A 250 1.63 18.97 -15.46
C PHE A 250 2.19 18.42 -16.78
N ASN A 251 2.70 19.28 -17.66
CA ASN A 251 3.23 18.92 -18.98
C ASN A 251 2.28 18.01 -19.79
N ARG A 252 0.99 18.31 -19.80
CA ARG A 252 -0.08 17.51 -20.46
C ARG A 252 -0.26 16.09 -19.90
N LYS A 253 0.42 15.73 -18.82
CA LYS A 253 0.21 14.49 -18.09
C LYS A 253 -0.57 14.78 -16.82
N ARG A 254 -1.46 13.89 -16.47
CA ARG A 254 -2.26 13.98 -15.26
C ARG A 254 -1.64 13.12 -14.18
N TYR A 255 -1.59 13.65 -12.95
CA TYR A 255 -1.01 13.01 -11.78
C TYR A 255 -2.05 12.95 -10.66
N TYR A 256 -1.97 11.89 -9.88
CA TYR A 256 -2.56 11.82 -8.55
C TYR A 256 -1.49 12.14 -7.53
N MET A 257 -1.81 12.98 -6.60
CA MET A 257 -0.97 13.27 -5.45
C MET A 257 -1.78 12.99 -4.20
N VAL A 258 -1.19 12.25 -3.26
CA VAL A 258 -1.74 12.05 -1.93
C VAL A 258 -0.79 12.60 -0.91
N TYR A 259 -1.33 13.11 0.17
CA TYR A 259 -0.58 13.58 1.31
C TYR A 259 -1.12 12.95 2.59
N GLN A 260 -0.22 12.55 3.47
CA GLN A 260 -0.58 11.91 4.72
C GLN A 260 0.44 12.24 5.81
N PRO A 261 0.00 12.60 7.03
CA PRO A 261 0.89 12.79 8.16
C PRO A 261 1.68 11.52 8.48
N VAL A 262 2.93 11.68 8.86
CA VAL A 262 3.81 10.58 9.27
C VAL A 262 3.70 10.30 10.76
N GLY A 263 3.17 11.25 11.56
CA GLY A 263 3.14 11.14 13.01
C GLY A 263 4.50 11.39 13.68
N VAL A 264 5.45 11.94 12.92
CA VAL A 264 6.77 12.35 13.38
C VAL A 264 6.91 13.84 13.09
N LYS A 265 7.06 14.65 14.15
CA LYS A 265 7.09 16.11 14.03
C LYS A 265 5.91 16.65 13.17
N ASP A 266 6.19 17.64 12.34
CA ASP A 266 5.28 18.22 11.34
C ASP A 266 5.41 17.57 9.95
N TRP A 267 5.96 16.36 9.89
CA TRP A 267 6.27 15.70 8.63
C TRP A 267 5.06 15.03 8.00
N ALA A 268 5.03 15.10 6.70
CA ALA A 268 4.04 14.39 5.89
C ALA A 268 4.71 13.64 4.75
N ILE A 269 4.14 12.50 4.41
CA ILE A 269 4.49 11.77 3.19
C ILE A 269 3.60 12.27 2.05
N ILE A 270 4.21 12.55 0.93
CA ILE A 270 3.54 12.92 -0.31
C ILE A 270 3.89 11.90 -1.38
N GLY A 271 2.87 11.25 -1.92
CA GLY A 271 3.00 10.33 -3.02
C GLY A 271 2.47 10.94 -4.31
N ILE A 272 3.24 10.88 -5.39
CA ILE A 272 2.87 11.38 -6.71
C ILE A 272 2.93 10.22 -7.70
N VAL A 273 1.80 9.93 -8.35
CA VAL A 273 1.69 8.82 -9.29
C VAL A 273 1.04 9.30 -10.58
N PRO A 274 1.64 9.03 -11.74
CA PRO A 274 0.99 9.31 -13.02
C PRO A 274 -0.32 8.51 -13.15
N THR A 275 -1.40 9.16 -13.61
CA THR A 275 -2.70 8.49 -13.74
C THR A 275 -2.68 7.33 -14.73
N ASN A 276 -1.76 7.34 -15.71
CA ASN A 276 -1.59 6.22 -16.62
C ASN A 276 -1.06 4.95 -15.94
N VAL A 277 -0.25 5.08 -14.89
CA VAL A 277 0.24 3.96 -14.08
C VAL A 277 -0.88 3.39 -13.22
N MET A 278 -1.60 4.28 -12.52
CA MET A 278 -2.71 3.90 -11.64
C MET A 278 -3.87 3.27 -12.40
N ASP A 279 -4.26 3.91 -13.48
CA ASP A 279 -5.47 3.55 -14.23
C ASP A 279 -5.18 2.50 -15.32
N ALA A 280 -3.92 2.09 -15.53
CA ALA A 280 -3.53 1.24 -16.67
C ALA A 280 -4.34 -0.05 -16.75
N GLY A 281 -4.45 -0.78 -15.66
CA GLY A 281 -5.24 -2.00 -15.59
C GLY A 281 -6.74 -1.75 -15.79
N MET A 282 -7.24 -0.70 -15.12
CA MET A 282 -8.65 -0.33 -15.17
C MET A 282 -9.07 0.27 -16.54
N ARG A 283 -8.21 1.07 -17.17
CA ARG A 283 -8.46 1.60 -18.53
C ARG A 283 -8.52 0.49 -19.56
N GLN A 284 -7.67 -0.51 -19.43
CA GLN A 284 -7.70 -1.67 -20.32
C GLN A 284 -9.02 -2.42 -20.19
N VAL A 285 -9.46 -2.67 -18.96
CA VAL A 285 -10.77 -3.28 -18.67
C VAL A 285 -11.92 -2.39 -19.19
N GLN A 286 -11.85 -1.08 -18.95
CA GLN A 286 -12.85 -0.13 -19.41
C GLN A 286 -12.92 -0.07 -20.95
N MET A 287 -11.78 0.02 -21.63
CA MET A 287 -11.71 -0.01 -23.11
C MET A 287 -12.26 -1.32 -23.66
N PHE A 288 -11.90 -2.43 -23.03
CA PHE A 288 -12.42 -3.74 -23.43
C PHE A 288 -13.94 -3.82 -23.22
N THR A 289 -14.44 -3.32 -22.10
CA THR A 289 -15.87 -3.27 -21.80
C THR A 289 -16.63 -2.34 -22.76
N ILE A 290 -16.08 -1.17 -23.08
CA ILE A 290 -16.67 -0.24 -24.05
C ILE A 290 -16.66 -0.85 -25.45
N ALA A 291 -15.52 -1.41 -25.89
CA ALA A 291 -15.43 -2.10 -27.18
C ALA A 291 -16.45 -3.24 -27.26
N LEU A 292 -16.59 -3.99 -26.18
CA LEU A 292 -17.57 -5.06 -26.07
C LEU A 292 -19.01 -4.55 -26.16
N LEU A 293 -19.33 -3.46 -25.45
CA LEU A 293 -20.64 -2.80 -25.50
C LEU A 293 -20.93 -2.23 -26.91
N VAL A 294 -19.92 -1.67 -27.58
CA VAL A 294 -20.03 -1.17 -28.95
C VAL A 294 -20.29 -2.33 -29.95
N VAL A 295 -19.51 -3.40 -29.83
CA VAL A 295 -19.70 -4.62 -30.63
C VAL A 295 -21.09 -5.21 -30.37
N LEU A 296 -21.51 -5.28 -29.11
CA LEU A 296 -22.83 -5.75 -28.72
C LEU A 296 -23.95 -4.86 -29.31
N SER A 297 -23.74 -3.52 -29.23
CA SER A 297 -24.69 -2.53 -29.81
C SER A 297 -24.80 -2.64 -31.30
N LEU A 298 -23.70 -2.77 -32.05
CA LEU A 298 -23.66 -2.98 -33.47
C LEU A 298 -24.34 -4.29 -33.88
N MET A 299 -24.22 -5.33 -33.06
CA MET A 299 -24.84 -6.61 -33.31
C MET A 299 -26.34 -6.61 -33.00
N ILE A 300 -26.75 -5.92 -31.94
CA ILE A 300 -28.17 -5.71 -31.64
C ILE A 300 -28.82 -4.95 -32.82
N LEU A 301 -28.16 -3.89 -33.33
CA LEU A 301 -28.62 -3.14 -34.49
C LEU A 301 -28.68 -4.00 -35.73
N GLY A 302 -27.68 -4.86 -35.96
CA GLY A 302 -27.69 -5.84 -37.09
C GLY A 302 -28.79 -6.88 -36.93
N GLY A 303 -28.99 -7.37 -35.67
CA GLY A 303 -30.09 -8.30 -35.38
C GLY A 303 -31.47 -7.68 -35.59
N ILE A 304 -31.65 -6.43 -35.09
CA ILE A 304 -32.90 -5.67 -35.33
C ILE A 304 -33.09 -5.39 -36.83
N GLY A 305 -32.04 -4.97 -37.54
CA GLY A 305 -32.06 -4.76 -38.97
C GLY A 305 -32.46 -6.02 -39.73
N LYS A 306 -31.91 -7.17 -39.29
CA LYS A 306 -32.26 -8.48 -39.87
C LYS A 306 -33.70 -8.88 -39.54
N ILE A 307 -34.15 -8.67 -38.30
CA ILE A 307 -35.54 -8.92 -37.88
C ILE A 307 -36.52 -8.05 -38.68
N PHE A 308 -36.16 -6.78 -38.97
CA PHE A 308 -36.95 -5.91 -39.82
C PHE A 308 -36.92 -6.35 -41.31
N TYR A 309 -35.84 -6.96 -41.75
CA TYR A 309 -35.69 -7.49 -43.09
C TYR A 309 -36.42 -8.84 -43.24
N ASP A 310 -36.30 -9.70 -42.23
CA ASP A 310 -36.86 -11.06 -42.25
C ASP A 310 -38.31 -11.15 -41.74
N LYS A 311 -38.93 -10.03 -41.34
CA LYS A 311 -40.39 -10.02 -41.01
C LYS A 311 -41.27 -10.45 -42.18
N GLU A 312 -40.70 -10.57 -43.37
CA GLU A 312 -41.31 -11.15 -44.59
C GLU A 312 -40.98 -12.63 -44.79
N LYS A 313 -40.00 -13.18 -44.09
CA LYS A 313 -39.56 -14.57 -44.19
C LYS A 313 -39.41 -15.24 -42.83
N THR A 314 -40.36 -16.02 -42.47
CA THR A 314 -40.33 -17.25 -41.69
C THR A 314 -40.10 -17.24 -40.15
N ARG A 315 -41.07 -17.87 -39.49
CA ARG A 315 -41.12 -18.20 -38.06
C ARG A 315 -40.05 -19.19 -37.58
N LYS A 316 -39.23 -19.74 -38.46
CA LYS A 316 -38.19 -20.74 -38.06
C LYS A 316 -36.89 -20.15 -37.56
N GLU A 317 -36.53 -18.95 -37.96
CA GLU A 317 -35.25 -18.32 -37.59
C GLU A 317 -35.26 -17.69 -36.16
N LYS A 318 -36.45 -17.47 -35.56
CA LYS A 318 -36.53 -16.89 -34.22
C LYS A 318 -35.94 -17.78 -33.13
N ALA A 319 -36.09 -19.10 -33.24
CA ALA A 319 -35.58 -20.01 -32.21
C ALA A 319 -34.05 -20.21 -32.28
N GLU A 320 -33.46 -19.98 -33.45
CA GLU A 320 -32.02 -20.14 -33.67
C GLU A 320 -31.25 -18.87 -33.26
N ALA A 321 -31.83 -17.68 -33.51
CA ALA A 321 -31.29 -16.40 -33.06
C ALA A 321 -31.26 -16.27 -31.51
N GLU A 322 -32.33 -16.77 -30.85
CA GLU A 322 -32.37 -16.80 -29.38
C GLU A 322 -31.28 -17.71 -28.74
N ARG A 323 -31.00 -18.86 -29.41
CA ARG A 323 -29.93 -19.77 -28.95
C ARG A 323 -28.53 -19.14 -29.05
N ILE A 324 -28.27 -18.44 -30.16
CA ILE A 324 -26.98 -17.77 -30.42
C ILE A 324 -26.76 -16.64 -29.41
N GLU A 325 -27.80 -15.88 -29.07
CA GLU A 325 -27.71 -14.80 -28.08
C GLU A 325 -27.41 -15.31 -26.64
N LEU A 326 -28.02 -16.48 -26.29
CA LEU A 326 -27.80 -17.12 -24.98
C LEU A 326 -26.37 -17.67 -24.85
N GLN A 327 -25.86 -18.25 -25.95
CA GLN A 327 -24.49 -18.76 -25.98
C GLN A 327 -23.46 -17.64 -25.90
N ARG A 328 -23.72 -16.52 -26.53
CA ARG A 328 -22.87 -15.35 -26.56
C ARG A 328 -22.82 -14.61 -25.21
N ARG A 329 -23.96 -14.55 -24.49
CA ARG A 329 -23.97 -14.06 -23.10
C ARG A 329 -23.10 -14.92 -22.19
N LYS A 330 -23.10 -16.23 -22.41
CA LYS A 330 -22.22 -17.14 -21.66
C LYS A 330 -20.75 -16.87 -21.97
N GLU A 331 -20.38 -16.75 -23.24
CA GLU A 331 -18.99 -16.45 -23.67
C GLU A 331 -18.53 -15.07 -23.19
N LEU A 332 -19.43 -14.08 -23.20
CA LEU A 332 -19.14 -12.74 -22.68
C LEU A 332 -18.88 -12.74 -21.18
N THR A 333 -19.69 -13.51 -20.44
CA THR A 333 -19.53 -13.66 -18.99
C THR A 333 -18.21 -14.37 -18.68
N GLU A 334 -17.83 -15.38 -19.46
CA GLU A 334 -16.52 -16.05 -19.33
C GLU A 334 -15.35 -15.12 -19.68
N GLN A 335 -15.44 -14.29 -20.71
CA GLN A 335 -14.39 -13.33 -21.06
C GLN A 335 -14.25 -12.20 -20.02
N MET A 336 -15.35 -11.70 -19.46
CA MET A 336 -15.33 -10.77 -18.35
C MET A 336 -14.69 -11.42 -17.11
N PHE A 337 -15.01 -12.69 -16.87
CA PHE A 337 -14.44 -13.48 -15.79
C PHE A 337 -12.93 -13.67 -15.96
N HIS A 338 -12.46 -13.97 -17.16
CA HIS A 338 -11.03 -14.06 -17.47
C HIS A 338 -10.30 -12.71 -17.39
N GLY A 339 -10.99 -11.60 -17.66
CA GLY A 339 -10.44 -10.25 -17.46
C GLY A 339 -10.20 -9.93 -15.98
N MET A 340 -11.14 -10.28 -15.11
CA MET A 340 -11.02 -10.11 -13.66
C MET A 340 -9.92 -11.01 -13.07
N ALA A 341 -9.74 -12.23 -13.60
CA ALA A 341 -8.70 -13.16 -13.18
C ALA A 341 -7.26 -12.64 -13.40
N ARG A 342 -7.06 -11.60 -14.21
CA ARG A 342 -5.74 -10.99 -14.43
C ARG A 342 -5.34 -9.96 -13.38
N ILE A 343 -6.31 -9.45 -12.60
CA ILE A 343 -6.10 -8.38 -11.61
C ILE A 343 -5.81 -8.97 -10.23
N VAL A 344 -6.34 -10.16 -9.94
CA VAL A 344 -6.23 -10.81 -8.64
C VAL A 344 -5.34 -12.05 -8.76
N ASP A 345 -4.34 -12.16 -7.88
CA ASP A 345 -3.37 -13.28 -7.94
C ASP A 345 -4.01 -14.64 -7.68
N ARG A 346 -4.99 -14.71 -6.77
CA ARG A 346 -5.72 -15.94 -6.41
C ARG A 346 -7.14 -15.62 -5.99
N PHE A 347 -8.11 -16.31 -6.55
CA PHE A 347 -9.47 -16.28 -6.06
C PHE A 347 -10.21 -17.58 -6.33
N VAL A 348 -11.24 -17.79 -5.54
CA VAL A 348 -12.14 -18.97 -5.65
C VAL A 348 -13.57 -18.46 -5.71
N VAL A 349 -14.28 -18.88 -6.73
CA VAL A 349 -15.72 -18.67 -6.82
C VAL A 349 -16.42 -19.88 -6.24
N CYS A 350 -17.33 -19.67 -5.31
CA CYS A 350 -18.01 -20.76 -4.61
C CYS A 350 -19.52 -20.62 -4.77
N ASP A 351 -20.16 -21.72 -5.14
CA ASP A 351 -21.59 -21.90 -5.13
C ASP A 351 -21.99 -22.65 -3.86
N LEU A 352 -22.57 -21.93 -2.91
CA LEU A 352 -22.95 -22.45 -1.58
C LEU A 352 -24.23 -23.30 -1.59
N GLU A 353 -24.98 -23.26 -2.71
CA GLU A 353 -26.22 -24.01 -2.85
C GLU A 353 -25.99 -25.37 -3.46
N ASN A 354 -25.10 -25.43 -4.46
CA ASN A 354 -24.77 -26.66 -5.18
C ASN A 354 -23.48 -27.32 -4.66
N ASP A 355 -22.90 -26.83 -3.57
CA ASP A 355 -21.66 -27.32 -2.98
C ASP A 355 -20.53 -27.42 -4.01
N ARG A 356 -20.34 -26.37 -4.80
CA ARG A 356 -19.31 -26.33 -5.86
C ARG A 356 -18.40 -25.15 -5.69
N TYR A 357 -17.14 -25.28 -6.13
CA TYR A 357 -16.21 -24.19 -6.26
C TYR A 357 -15.49 -24.28 -7.59
N GLU A 358 -14.96 -23.12 -8.03
CA GLU A 358 -14.05 -22.95 -9.14
C GLU A 358 -12.86 -22.11 -8.70
N TYR A 359 -11.66 -22.68 -8.79
CA TYR A 359 -10.42 -22.06 -8.29
C TYR A 359 -9.63 -21.44 -9.43
N HIS A 360 -9.23 -20.18 -9.27
CA HIS A 360 -8.47 -19.41 -10.24
C HIS A 360 -7.19 -18.87 -9.61
N GLU A 361 -6.05 -19.17 -10.22
CA GLU A 361 -4.73 -18.68 -9.81
C GLU A 361 -3.91 -18.24 -11.01
N ARG A 362 -3.25 -17.08 -10.91
CA ARG A 362 -2.42 -16.51 -11.96
C ARG A 362 -1.16 -17.33 -12.25
N ARG A 363 -0.59 -17.96 -11.22
CA ARG A 363 0.58 -18.87 -11.32
C ARG A 363 0.19 -20.21 -10.76
N ARG A 364 -0.29 -21.07 -11.64
CA ARG A 364 -0.71 -22.44 -11.29
C ARG A 364 0.44 -23.22 -10.65
N LYS A 365 0.42 -23.33 -9.33
CA LYS A 365 1.11 -24.41 -8.62
C LYS A 365 0.05 -25.48 -8.43
N GLU A 366 0.28 -26.66 -9.01
CA GLU A 366 -0.65 -27.81 -9.06
C GLU A 366 -0.93 -28.42 -7.67
N LEU A 367 -1.49 -27.64 -6.74
CA LEU A 367 -1.69 -28.08 -5.37
C LEU A 367 -3.12 -28.52 -5.07
N TYR A 368 -4.12 -28.12 -5.89
CA TYR A 368 -5.53 -28.47 -5.67
C TYR A 368 -6.34 -28.48 -6.98
N PRO A 369 -7.40 -29.32 -7.08
CA PRO A 369 -8.28 -29.34 -8.25
C PRO A 369 -8.90 -27.95 -8.53
N THR A 370 -9.06 -27.63 -9.81
CA THR A 370 -9.63 -26.35 -10.24
C THR A 370 -11.12 -26.25 -9.97
N GLU A 371 -11.82 -27.36 -9.77
CA GLU A 371 -13.23 -27.43 -9.47
C GLU A 371 -13.53 -28.62 -8.55
N GLY A 372 -14.60 -28.57 -7.80
CA GLY A 372 -15.03 -29.64 -6.91
C GLY A 372 -16.08 -29.20 -5.88
N SER A 373 -16.21 -29.99 -4.78
CA SER A 373 -17.06 -29.67 -3.65
C SER A 373 -16.44 -28.56 -2.79
N TYR A 374 -17.23 -27.57 -2.44
CA TYR A 374 -16.84 -26.47 -1.55
C TYR A 374 -16.45 -26.99 -0.14
N LEU A 375 -17.18 -27.97 0.36
CA LEU A 375 -16.89 -28.56 1.68
C LEU A 375 -15.56 -29.33 1.69
N ASP A 376 -15.21 -29.97 0.58
CA ASP A 376 -13.89 -30.61 0.42
C ASP A 376 -12.77 -29.58 0.37
N LEU A 377 -12.99 -28.44 -0.32
CA LEU A 377 -12.07 -27.31 -0.33
C LEU A 377 -11.83 -26.78 1.08
N LEU A 378 -12.88 -26.55 1.88
CA LEU A 378 -12.76 -26.11 3.26
C LEU A 378 -11.97 -27.08 4.13
N SER A 379 -12.22 -28.39 3.95
CA SER A 379 -11.51 -29.45 4.64
C SER A 379 -10.03 -29.45 4.29
N TRP A 380 -9.70 -29.23 3.03
CA TRP A 380 -8.32 -29.12 2.58
C TRP A 380 -7.65 -27.86 3.12
N LEU A 381 -8.30 -26.68 3.00
CA LEU A 381 -7.77 -25.42 3.54
C LEU A 381 -7.45 -25.53 5.04
N SER A 382 -8.30 -26.18 5.82
CA SER A 382 -8.09 -26.37 7.26
C SER A 382 -6.88 -27.27 7.61
N ARG A 383 -6.49 -28.16 6.70
CA ARG A 383 -5.29 -28.99 6.89
C ARG A 383 -4.00 -28.24 6.55
N GLN A 384 -4.06 -27.31 5.61
CA GLN A 384 -2.88 -26.60 5.11
C GLN A 384 -2.60 -25.31 5.87
N TYR A 385 -3.63 -24.64 6.38
CA TYR A 385 -3.55 -23.27 6.91
C TYR A 385 -4.12 -23.17 8.32
N VAL A 386 -3.66 -22.14 9.04
CA VAL A 386 -4.14 -21.73 10.36
C VAL A 386 -4.51 -20.25 10.34
N ILE A 387 -5.58 -19.88 11.08
CA ILE A 387 -5.98 -18.48 11.24
C ILE A 387 -5.07 -17.83 12.28
N LEU A 388 -4.72 -16.54 12.04
CA LEU A 388 -3.82 -15.77 12.89
C LEU A 388 -4.52 -14.77 13.82
N THR A 389 -5.85 -14.80 13.95
CA THR A 389 -6.60 -13.88 14.82
C THR A 389 -6.47 -14.24 16.31
N ASP A 390 -6.28 -13.21 17.15
CA ASP A 390 -6.25 -13.30 18.61
C ASP A 390 -7.61 -13.75 19.16
N GLY A 391 -7.69 -14.95 19.67
CA GLY A 391 -8.83 -15.49 20.40
C GLY A 391 -9.30 -16.84 19.93
N GLU A 392 -9.02 -17.83 20.76
CA GLU A 392 -9.58 -19.18 20.83
C GLU A 392 -10.10 -19.85 19.53
N ASN A 393 -9.34 -20.83 19.05
CA ASN A 393 -9.78 -22.05 18.32
C ASN A 393 -10.88 -21.92 17.24
N THR A 394 -11.07 -20.79 16.60
CA THR A 394 -12.00 -20.69 15.48
C THR A 394 -11.40 -21.44 14.28
N LYS A 395 -11.86 -22.67 14.07
CA LYS A 395 -11.41 -23.48 12.93
C LYS A 395 -11.85 -22.79 11.64
N LEU A 396 -10.96 -22.69 10.66
CA LEU A 396 -11.20 -22.10 9.33
C LEU A 396 -12.48 -22.66 8.69
N VAL A 397 -12.76 -23.94 8.88
CA VAL A 397 -14.00 -24.60 8.45
C VAL A 397 -15.25 -23.97 9.06
N GLN A 398 -15.22 -23.60 10.34
CA GLN A 398 -16.38 -22.97 10.99
C GLN A 398 -16.59 -21.54 10.48
N MET A 399 -15.50 -20.78 10.29
CA MET A 399 -15.60 -19.41 9.79
C MET A 399 -16.17 -19.34 8.38
N LEU A 400 -15.78 -20.26 7.51
CA LEU A 400 -16.18 -20.34 6.11
C LEU A 400 -17.37 -21.30 5.87
N ALA A 401 -17.96 -21.87 6.91
CA ALA A 401 -19.16 -22.68 6.76
C ALA A 401 -20.29 -21.88 6.09
N PRO A 402 -21.04 -22.46 5.13
CA PRO A 402 -22.10 -21.76 4.40
C PRO A 402 -23.11 -21.04 5.31
N GLU A 403 -23.45 -21.63 6.45
CA GLU A 403 -24.38 -21.07 7.42
C GLU A 403 -23.81 -19.82 8.09
N ASN A 404 -22.53 -19.84 8.47
CA ASN A 404 -21.85 -18.69 9.07
C ASN A 404 -21.63 -17.55 8.06
N LEU A 405 -21.32 -17.90 6.81
CA LEU A 405 -21.20 -16.91 5.74
C LEU A 405 -22.55 -16.22 5.50
N ARG A 406 -23.63 -16.97 5.43
CA ARG A 406 -24.99 -16.43 5.29
C ARG A 406 -25.42 -15.58 6.49
N ALA A 407 -24.93 -15.89 7.69
CA ALA A 407 -25.22 -15.11 8.89
C ALA A 407 -24.47 -13.76 8.91
N LYS A 408 -23.25 -13.72 8.37
CA LYS A 408 -22.36 -12.55 8.41
C LYS A 408 -22.42 -11.66 7.15
N LEU A 409 -22.62 -12.27 5.97
CA LEU A 409 -22.70 -11.58 4.69
C LEU A 409 -24.19 -11.40 4.32
N LYS A 410 -24.77 -10.30 4.77
CA LYS A 410 -26.21 -10.00 4.57
C LYS A 410 -26.47 -9.04 3.44
N GLU A 411 -25.47 -8.21 3.10
CA GLU A 411 -25.55 -7.18 2.08
C GLU A 411 -24.37 -7.29 1.09
N GLU A 412 -24.52 -6.75 -0.11
CA GLU A 412 -23.48 -6.78 -1.14
C GLU A 412 -22.17 -6.10 -0.71
N LYS A 413 -22.25 -5.12 0.20
CA LYS A 413 -21.09 -4.42 0.75
C LYS A 413 -20.34 -5.18 1.84
N ASP A 414 -20.92 -6.24 2.35
CA ASP A 414 -20.31 -7.01 3.43
C ASP A 414 -19.07 -7.75 2.91
N SER A 415 -18.10 -7.87 3.79
CA SER A 415 -16.92 -8.69 3.52
C SER A 415 -16.38 -9.28 4.81
N ILE A 416 -15.82 -10.46 4.73
CA ILE A 416 -15.09 -11.07 5.82
C ILE A 416 -13.61 -11.04 5.44
N LYS A 417 -12.78 -10.45 6.31
CA LYS A 417 -11.34 -10.41 6.14
C LYS A 417 -10.65 -11.03 7.34
N PHE A 418 -9.68 -11.88 7.07
CA PHE A 418 -8.86 -12.47 8.12
C PHE A 418 -7.50 -12.89 7.58
N GLU A 419 -6.51 -12.84 8.45
CA GLU A 419 -5.17 -13.32 8.16
C GLU A 419 -5.07 -14.81 8.48
N TYR A 420 -4.37 -15.53 7.61
CA TYR A 420 -4.08 -16.93 7.79
C TYR A 420 -2.67 -17.25 7.26
N ALA A 421 -2.06 -18.29 7.78
CA ALA A 421 -0.73 -18.68 7.41
C ALA A 421 -0.67 -20.18 7.09
N THR A 422 0.34 -20.60 6.34
CA THR A 422 0.71 -22.00 6.25
C THR A 422 1.08 -22.52 7.64
N ARG A 423 0.88 -23.82 7.89
CA ARG A 423 1.19 -24.42 9.20
C ARG A 423 2.65 -24.30 9.61
N ASP A 424 3.56 -24.23 8.64
CA ASP A 424 4.99 -23.96 8.87
C ASP A 424 5.31 -22.46 9.06
N ARG A 425 4.29 -21.59 8.99
CA ARG A 425 4.37 -20.12 9.12
C ARG A 425 5.35 -19.45 8.16
N LYS A 426 5.60 -20.06 6.99
CA LYS A 426 6.48 -19.47 5.96
C LYS A 426 5.74 -18.51 5.02
N SER A 427 4.44 -18.66 4.89
CA SER A 427 3.62 -17.79 4.06
C SER A 427 2.44 -17.25 4.86
N PHE A 428 2.27 -15.93 4.81
CA PHE A 428 1.19 -15.19 5.46
C PHE A 428 0.27 -14.63 4.37
N LEU A 429 -1.01 -14.84 4.54
CA LEU A 429 -2.01 -14.54 3.52
C LEU A 429 -3.19 -13.81 4.16
N MET A 430 -3.78 -12.88 3.42
CA MET A 430 -5.04 -12.23 3.75
C MET A 430 -6.17 -12.85 2.93
N MET A 431 -7.15 -13.43 3.58
CA MET A 431 -8.40 -13.85 2.93
C MET A 431 -9.42 -12.72 2.98
N THR A 432 -9.98 -12.40 1.84
CA THR A 432 -11.16 -11.55 1.72
C THR A 432 -12.27 -12.37 1.09
N VAL A 433 -13.38 -12.51 1.78
CA VAL A 433 -14.59 -13.19 1.30
C VAL A 433 -15.64 -12.14 1.01
N VAL A 434 -16.13 -12.11 -0.21
CA VAL A 434 -17.18 -11.18 -0.66
C VAL A 434 -18.37 -11.94 -1.24
N PRO A 435 -19.60 -11.52 -0.97
CA PRO A 435 -20.80 -12.08 -1.59
C PRO A 435 -20.93 -11.58 -3.03
N VAL A 436 -21.34 -12.43 -3.96
CA VAL A 436 -21.54 -12.08 -5.37
C VAL A 436 -22.87 -12.49 -5.96
N GLY A 437 -23.61 -13.38 -5.31
CA GLY A 437 -24.88 -13.86 -5.80
C GLY A 437 -25.89 -14.14 -4.70
N TRP A 438 -27.13 -13.71 -4.96
CA TRP A 438 -28.28 -13.90 -4.05
C TRP A 438 -29.45 -14.45 -4.82
N GLN A 439 -30.18 -15.42 -4.25
CA GLN A 439 -31.46 -15.89 -4.75
C GLN A 439 -32.49 -15.87 -3.61
N ASN A 440 -33.61 -15.22 -3.86
CA ASN A 440 -34.70 -15.09 -2.88
C ASN A 440 -34.23 -14.56 -1.50
N GLY A 441 -33.29 -13.60 -1.50
CA GLY A 441 -32.73 -13.04 -0.26
C GLY A 441 -31.73 -13.94 0.48
N ARG A 442 -31.37 -15.10 -0.10
CA ARG A 442 -30.39 -16.02 0.46
C ARG A 442 -29.09 -15.94 -0.34
N LEU A 443 -27.98 -15.83 0.33
CA LEU A 443 -26.64 -15.84 -0.29
C LEU A 443 -26.37 -17.23 -0.92
N THR A 444 -26.13 -17.26 -2.22
CA THR A 444 -25.84 -18.47 -2.99
C THR A 444 -24.41 -18.53 -3.48
N GLN A 445 -23.78 -17.38 -3.77
CA GLN A 445 -22.44 -17.35 -4.32
C GLN A 445 -21.55 -16.35 -3.61
N ILE A 446 -20.29 -16.72 -3.42
CA ILE A 446 -19.24 -15.89 -2.85
C ILE A 446 -17.97 -15.95 -3.70
N ILE A 447 -17.12 -14.94 -3.56
CA ILE A 447 -15.73 -14.98 -4.03
C ILE A 447 -14.83 -14.90 -2.80
N MET A 448 -13.87 -15.81 -2.72
CA MET A 448 -12.77 -15.78 -1.76
C MET A 448 -11.50 -15.31 -2.48
N ILE A 449 -10.93 -14.22 -2.05
CA ILE A 449 -9.71 -13.62 -2.59
C ILE A 449 -8.60 -13.83 -1.58
N SER A 450 -7.46 -14.35 -2.05
CA SER A 450 -6.27 -14.55 -1.23
C SER A 450 -5.14 -13.66 -1.72
N GLN A 451 -4.62 -12.83 -0.81
CA GLN A 451 -3.50 -11.91 -1.06
C GLN A 451 -2.29 -12.32 -0.22
N ASP A 452 -1.11 -12.34 -0.83
CA ASP A 452 0.15 -12.63 -0.13
C ASP A 452 0.59 -11.42 0.70
N MET A 453 0.72 -11.64 2.01
CA MET A 453 1.12 -10.65 3.01
C MET A 453 2.49 -10.96 3.61
N SER A 454 3.19 -11.98 3.10
CA SER A 454 4.44 -12.47 3.69
C SER A 454 5.50 -11.38 3.79
N GLY A 455 5.59 -10.51 2.77
CA GLY A 455 6.51 -9.37 2.80
C GLY A 455 6.20 -8.35 3.92
N GLN A 456 4.92 -8.11 4.21
CA GLN A 456 4.50 -7.21 5.30
C GLN A 456 4.80 -7.83 6.67
N HIS A 457 4.56 -9.13 6.84
CA HIS A 457 4.90 -9.84 8.07
C HIS A 457 6.40 -9.82 8.34
N ILE A 458 7.23 -10.05 7.33
CA ILE A 458 8.70 -9.95 7.47
C ILE A 458 9.11 -8.53 7.90
N LEU A 459 8.55 -7.50 7.29
CA LEU A 459 8.83 -6.11 7.67
C LEU A 459 8.39 -5.80 9.11
N GLN A 460 7.25 -6.32 9.53
CA GLN A 460 6.73 -6.15 10.88
C GLN A 460 7.58 -6.92 11.90
N GLU A 461 8.04 -8.10 11.57
CA GLU A 461 8.94 -8.90 12.40
C GLU A 461 10.29 -8.20 12.57
N LEU A 462 10.87 -7.69 11.47
CA LEU A 462 12.08 -6.88 11.50
C LEU A 462 11.91 -5.58 12.32
N ALA A 463 10.73 -4.98 12.32
CA ALA A 463 10.43 -3.78 13.12
C ALA A 463 10.26 -4.10 14.62
N ASN A 464 9.93 -5.33 14.98
CA ASN A 464 9.66 -5.77 16.34
C ASN A 464 10.82 -6.52 16.98
N THR A 465 11.82 -6.92 16.20
CA THR A 465 12.98 -7.67 16.66
C THR A 465 14.24 -6.81 16.66
N ASP A 466 15.18 -7.17 17.48
CA ASP A 466 16.56 -6.67 17.48
C ASP A 466 17.34 -7.41 16.38
N GLY A 467 17.92 -6.65 15.46
CA GLY A 467 18.58 -7.20 14.28
C GLY A 467 19.84 -8.04 14.53
N LEU A 468 20.39 -8.01 15.74
CA LEU A 468 21.58 -8.76 16.14
C LEU A 468 21.26 -10.05 16.89
N THR A 469 20.29 -9.97 17.77
CA THR A 469 19.95 -11.08 18.66
C THR A 469 18.78 -11.91 18.17
N GLY A 470 17.95 -11.36 17.24
CA GLY A 470 16.72 -11.98 16.82
C GLY A 470 15.61 -11.99 17.88
N LEU A 471 15.87 -11.44 19.05
CA LEU A 471 14.90 -11.33 20.15
C LEU A 471 13.99 -10.12 19.93
N LEU A 472 12.89 -10.04 20.68
CA LEU A 472 12.00 -8.88 20.66
C LEU A 472 12.77 -7.62 21.08
N ASN A 473 12.65 -6.53 20.33
CA ASN A 473 13.21 -5.27 20.76
C ASN A 473 12.50 -4.78 22.03
N LYS A 474 13.18 -3.94 22.82
CA LYS A 474 12.71 -3.47 24.14
C LYS A 474 11.27 -2.95 24.09
N ARG A 475 10.93 -2.17 23.08
CA ARG A 475 9.61 -1.55 22.97
C ARG A 475 8.49 -2.58 22.76
N TYR A 476 8.69 -3.53 21.86
CA TYR A 476 7.71 -4.56 21.57
C TYR A 476 7.62 -5.57 22.73
N PHE A 477 8.74 -5.90 23.34
CA PHE A 477 8.81 -6.69 24.57
C PHE A 477 7.97 -6.08 25.70
N ASP A 478 8.15 -4.78 25.98
CA ASP A 478 7.39 -4.07 27.02
C ASP A 478 5.88 -4.05 26.72
N ALA A 479 5.50 -3.94 25.44
CA ALA A 479 4.10 -3.96 25.02
C ALA A 479 3.46 -5.34 25.24
N VAL A 480 4.15 -6.41 24.84
CA VAL A 480 3.67 -7.80 25.00
C VAL A 480 3.59 -8.16 26.50
N THR A 481 4.59 -7.79 27.29
CA THR A 481 4.61 -8.05 28.74
C THR A 481 3.44 -7.35 29.44
N ARG A 482 3.15 -6.10 29.11
CA ARG A 482 1.97 -5.40 29.65
C ARG A 482 0.66 -6.07 29.28
N ALA A 483 0.52 -6.53 28.04
CA ALA A 483 -0.67 -7.23 27.59
C ALA A 483 -0.89 -8.55 28.36
N LEU A 484 0.18 -9.31 28.60
CA LEU A 484 0.14 -10.56 29.37
C LEU A 484 -0.23 -10.32 30.84
N VAL A 485 0.32 -9.27 31.47
CA VAL A 485 -0.03 -8.88 32.84
C VAL A 485 -1.52 -8.56 32.98
N HIS A 486 -2.11 -7.89 31.97
CA HIS A 486 -3.55 -7.57 31.96
C HIS A 486 -4.47 -8.79 31.77
N GLN A 487 -3.94 -9.90 31.26
CA GLN A 487 -4.71 -11.14 31.07
C GLN A 487 -4.68 -12.07 32.30
N GLU A 488 -4.04 -11.68 33.41
CA GLU A 488 -3.89 -12.48 34.65
C GLU A 488 -3.28 -13.89 34.39
N GLN A 489 -2.52 -14.05 33.33
CA GLN A 489 -1.86 -15.31 33.01
C GLN A 489 -0.45 -15.35 33.62
N ALA A 490 -0.13 -16.46 34.29
CA ALA A 490 1.22 -16.70 34.79
C ALA A 490 2.16 -16.95 33.59
N PHE A 491 3.26 -16.19 33.50
CA PHE A 491 4.28 -16.37 32.48
C PHE A 491 5.67 -16.26 33.07
N VAL A 492 6.64 -16.89 32.44
CA VAL A 492 8.05 -16.84 32.82
C VAL A 492 8.81 -16.10 31.74
N LEU A 493 9.55 -15.07 32.13
CA LEU A 493 10.43 -14.31 31.26
C LEU A 493 11.83 -14.90 31.35
N PHE A 494 12.37 -15.33 30.22
CA PHE A 494 13.79 -15.67 30.09
C PHE A 494 14.53 -14.46 29.53
N TYR A 495 15.54 -13.99 30.27
CA TYR A 495 16.46 -12.95 29.84
C TYR A 495 17.60 -13.52 29.04
#